data_5ada640a53a47d8cb56de7f303f742d2
#
_entry.id   5ada640a53a47d8cb56de7f303f742d2
#
_cell.length_a   1.000
_cell.length_b   1.000
_cell.length_c   1.000
_cell.angle_alpha   90.00
_cell.angle_beta   90.00
_cell.angle_gamma   90.00
#
_symmetry.space_group_name_H-M   'P 1'
#
loop_
_entity.id
_entity.type
_entity.pdbx_description
1 polymer ?
#
loop_
_entity_poly.entity_id
_entity_poly.type
_entity_poly.pdbx_seq_one_letter_code
_entity_poly.pdbx_strand_id
1 'polypeptide(L)'
;MNYLNKIGENSKKAFKKIKNLDHKIVKKVLNDFDQNIKKNKNLIIKANQKDVKNVKRKHLIDRLILNTKRIEGIRNSIHEIIKFPNPVGRVIETWKRPNNLLIKKVSIPIGV
;
A
#
# COMPACT_ATOMS: atom_id res chain seq x y z
N MET A 1 -3.47 4.85 -29.37
CA MET A 1 -2.71 4.18 -28.29
C MET A 1 -3.65 3.25 -27.55
N ASN A 2 -3.28 1.98 -27.40
CA ASN A 2 -4.10 1.00 -26.69
C ASN A 2 -4.26 1.41 -25.22
N TYR A 3 -5.44 1.21 -24.64
CA TYR A 3 -5.80 1.49 -23.25
C TYR A 3 -4.75 0.91 -22.26
N LEU A 4 -4.30 -0.32 -22.46
CA LEU A 4 -3.29 -0.97 -21.66
C LEU A 4 -1.93 -0.25 -21.70
N ASN A 5 -1.51 0.22 -22.87
CA ASN A 5 -0.27 0.97 -23.00
C ASN A 5 -0.32 2.28 -22.21
N LYS A 6 -1.45 2.98 -22.24
CA LYS A 6 -1.66 4.20 -21.46
C LYS A 6 -1.56 3.96 -19.96
N ILE A 7 -2.16 2.87 -19.45
CA ILE A 7 -2.05 2.48 -18.04
C ILE A 7 -0.59 2.19 -17.68
N GLY A 8 0.12 1.41 -18.50
CA GLY A 8 1.52 1.07 -18.26
C GLY A 8 2.44 2.29 -18.24
N GLU A 9 2.25 3.24 -19.16
CA GLU A 9 3.00 4.49 -19.15
C GLU A 9 2.72 5.34 -17.93
N ASN A 10 1.45 5.46 -17.53
CA ASN A 10 1.05 6.20 -16.33
C ASN A 10 1.66 5.57 -15.07
N SER A 11 1.66 4.25 -14.97
CA SER A 11 2.30 3.50 -13.89
C SER A 11 3.79 3.80 -13.80
N LYS A 12 4.52 3.74 -14.93
CA LYS A 12 5.95 4.07 -14.98
C LYS A 12 6.22 5.52 -14.57
N LYS A 13 5.40 6.47 -15.03
CA LYS A 13 5.51 7.88 -14.63
C LYS A 13 5.26 8.08 -13.13
N ALA A 14 4.25 7.41 -12.58
CA ALA A 14 3.94 7.44 -11.15
C ALA A 14 5.11 6.86 -10.34
N PHE A 15 5.64 5.70 -10.73
CA PHE A 15 6.78 5.08 -10.06
C PHE A 15 8.00 6.00 -9.99
N LYS A 16 8.37 6.67 -11.11
CA LYS A 16 9.49 7.64 -11.14
C LYS A 16 9.34 8.76 -10.10
N LYS A 17 8.11 9.17 -9.79
CA LYS A 17 7.82 10.18 -8.77
C LYS A 17 7.83 9.60 -7.36
N ILE A 18 7.26 8.41 -7.18
CA ILE A 18 7.04 7.80 -5.85
C ILE A 18 8.34 7.22 -5.27
N LYS A 19 9.24 6.67 -6.10
CA LYS A 19 10.44 5.96 -5.63
C LYS A 19 11.35 6.77 -4.70
N ASN A 20 11.31 8.09 -4.79
CA ASN A 20 12.14 9.01 -4.02
C ASN A 20 11.34 9.88 -3.04
N LEU A 21 10.10 9.49 -2.74
CA LEU A 21 9.28 10.24 -1.78
C LEU A 21 9.89 10.22 -0.38
N ASP A 22 9.82 11.36 0.28
CA ASP A 22 10.11 11.44 1.72
C ASP A 22 9.14 10.52 2.49
N HIS A 23 9.70 9.74 3.38
CA HIS A 23 8.92 8.84 4.25
C HIS A 23 7.86 9.56 5.08
N LYS A 24 8.09 10.83 5.43
CA LYS A 24 7.08 11.68 6.09
C LYS A 24 5.82 11.86 5.25
N ILE A 25 5.99 12.01 3.92
CA ILE A 25 4.86 12.11 2.98
C ILE A 25 4.09 10.80 2.94
N VAL A 26 4.78 9.67 2.88
CA VAL A 26 4.16 8.33 2.91
C VAL A 26 3.34 8.15 4.18
N LYS A 27 3.90 8.48 5.35
CA LYS A 27 3.18 8.42 6.63
C LYS A 27 1.96 9.34 6.67
N LYS A 28 2.09 10.57 6.12
CA LYS A 28 0.96 11.50 6.01
C LYS A 28 -0.17 10.90 5.17
N VAL A 29 0.14 10.37 3.99
CA VAL A 29 -0.85 9.74 3.10
C VAL A 29 -1.56 8.58 3.80
N LEU A 30 -0.84 7.73 4.53
CA LEU A 30 -1.43 6.63 5.27
C LEU A 30 -2.35 7.11 6.41
N ASN A 31 -1.95 8.17 7.12
CA ASN A 31 -2.81 8.78 8.13
C ASN A 31 -4.08 9.39 7.52
N ASP A 32 -3.95 10.12 6.42
CA ASP A 32 -5.09 10.71 5.70
C ASP A 32 -6.03 9.60 5.19
N PHE A 33 -5.49 8.48 4.72
CA PHE A 33 -6.24 7.30 4.30
C PHE A 33 -7.03 6.70 5.49
N ASP A 34 -6.40 6.50 6.64
CA ASP A 34 -7.08 6.03 7.85
C ASP A 34 -8.24 6.95 8.26
N GLN A 35 -8.00 8.26 8.29
CA GLN A 35 -9.04 9.23 8.63
C GLN A 35 -10.21 9.20 7.62
N ASN A 36 -9.92 9.04 6.33
CA ASN A 36 -10.95 8.90 5.31
C ASN A 36 -11.76 7.62 5.47
N ILE A 37 -11.14 6.49 5.79
CA ILE A 37 -11.86 5.24 6.11
C ILE A 37 -12.77 5.46 7.33
N LYS A 38 -12.27 6.07 8.40
CA LYS A 38 -13.04 6.38 9.60
C LYS A 38 -14.26 7.23 9.28
N LYS A 39 -14.05 8.33 8.56
CA LYS A 39 -15.11 9.29 8.18
C LYS A 39 -16.17 8.65 7.31
N ASN A 40 -15.78 7.81 6.38
CA ASN A 40 -16.68 7.19 5.39
C ASN A 40 -17.13 5.77 5.76
N LYS A 41 -16.86 5.31 6.98
CA LYS A 41 -17.15 3.94 7.42
C LYS A 41 -18.57 3.48 7.09
N ASN A 42 -19.57 4.30 7.39
CA ASN A 42 -20.97 3.95 7.15
C ASN A 42 -21.31 3.86 5.66
N LEU A 43 -20.71 4.73 4.82
CA LEU A 43 -20.87 4.69 3.37
C LEU A 43 -20.27 3.41 2.79
N ILE A 44 -19.08 3.03 3.26
CA ILE A 44 -18.38 1.81 2.84
C ILE A 44 -19.23 0.58 3.21
N ILE A 45 -19.73 0.49 4.44
CA ILE A 45 -20.57 -0.63 4.87
C ILE A 45 -21.85 -0.70 4.04
N LYS A 46 -22.52 0.43 3.79
CA LYS A 46 -23.74 0.48 2.99
C LYS A 46 -23.51 0.05 1.54
N ALA A 47 -22.41 0.47 0.92
CA ALA A 47 -22.02 0.02 -0.42
C ALA A 47 -21.74 -1.48 -0.42
N ASN A 48 -20.97 -1.97 0.55
CA ASN A 48 -20.65 -3.39 0.67
C ASN A 48 -21.89 -4.27 0.86
N GLN A 49 -22.89 -3.81 1.62
CA GLN A 49 -24.15 -4.54 1.78
C GLN A 49 -24.89 -4.74 0.45
N LYS A 50 -24.82 -3.76 -0.47
CA LYS A 50 -25.37 -3.92 -1.82
C LYS A 50 -24.60 -4.98 -2.62
N ASP A 51 -23.28 -4.95 -2.54
CA ASP A 51 -22.42 -5.92 -3.23
C ASP A 51 -22.67 -7.33 -2.73
N VAL A 52 -22.76 -7.52 -1.41
CA VAL A 52 -23.08 -8.81 -0.78
C VAL A 52 -24.43 -9.36 -1.23
N LYS A 53 -25.46 -8.50 -1.34
CA LYS A 53 -26.79 -8.92 -1.84
C LYS A 53 -26.74 -9.40 -3.29
N ASN A 54 -25.84 -8.87 -4.11
CA ASN A 54 -25.74 -9.17 -5.53
C ASN A 54 -24.79 -10.34 -5.84
N VAL A 55 -24.15 -10.92 -4.83
CA VAL A 55 -23.20 -12.02 -5.02
C VAL A 55 -23.93 -13.31 -5.42
N LYS A 56 -23.57 -13.84 -6.57
CA LYS A 56 -24.09 -15.12 -7.08
C LYS A 56 -23.51 -16.35 -6.34
N ARG A 57 -22.24 -16.26 -5.92
CA ARG A 57 -21.49 -17.35 -5.27
C ARG A 57 -21.50 -17.18 -3.75
N LYS A 58 -22.47 -17.78 -3.07
CA LYS A 58 -22.67 -17.65 -1.62
C LYS A 58 -21.43 -17.98 -0.77
N HIS A 59 -20.58 -18.91 -1.20
CA HIS A 59 -19.35 -19.26 -0.49
C HIS A 59 -18.28 -18.16 -0.47
N LEU A 60 -18.41 -17.12 -1.31
CA LEU A 60 -17.51 -15.97 -1.32
C LEU A 60 -17.97 -14.83 -0.39
N ILE A 61 -19.18 -14.92 0.15
CA ILE A 61 -19.76 -13.83 0.97
C ILE A 61 -18.84 -13.50 2.16
N ASP A 62 -18.30 -14.52 2.85
CA ASP A 62 -17.43 -14.28 4.00
C ASP A 62 -16.17 -13.48 3.66
N ARG A 63 -15.63 -13.68 2.45
CA ARG A 63 -14.46 -12.92 1.96
C ARG A 63 -14.82 -11.49 1.53
N LEU A 64 -16.08 -11.27 1.16
CA LEU A 64 -16.56 -9.98 0.66
C LEU A 64 -17.07 -9.07 1.77
N ILE A 65 -17.68 -9.62 2.82
CA ILE A 65 -18.33 -8.84 3.88
C ILE A 65 -17.37 -7.87 4.57
N LEU A 66 -17.76 -6.60 4.61
CA LEU A 66 -17.18 -5.56 5.47
C LEU A 66 -18.18 -5.16 6.55
N ASN A 67 -17.79 -5.37 7.78
CA ASN A 67 -18.50 -4.88 8.96
C ASN A 67 -17.61 -3.94 9.78
N THR A 68 -18.15 -3.34 10.81
CA THR A 68 -17.40 -2.43 11.69
C THR A 68 -16.09 -3.05 12.18
N LYS A 69 -16.12 -4.31 12.64
CA LYS A 69 -14.94 -5.02 13.16
C LYS A 69 -13.85 -5.18 12.09
N ARG A 70 -14.22 -5.55 10.86
CA ARG A 70 -13.29 -5.72 9.75
C ARG A 70 -12.67 -4.38 9.30
N ILE A 71 -13.49 -3.31 9.28
CA ILE A 71 -12.99 -1.96 8.97
C ILE A 71 -12.01 -1.48 10.04
N GLU A 72 -12.30 -1.68 11.32
CA GLU A 72 -11.34 -1.35 12.39
C GLU A 72 -10.07 -2.20 12.30
N GLY A 73 -10.18 -3.46 11.89
CA GLY A 73 -9.02 -4.31 11.59
C GLY A 73 -8.14 -3.73 10.48
N ILE A 74 -8.74 -3.23 9.39
CA ILE A 74 -8.00 -2.54 8.30
C ILE A 74 -7.29 -1.30 8.83
N ARG A 75 -7.98 -0.47 9.64
CA ARG A 75 -7.40 0.72 10.24
C ARG A 75 -6.21 0.40 11.16
N ASN A 76 -6.34 -0.63 11.99
CA ASN A 76 -5.25 -1.11 12.84
C ASN A 76 -4.05 -1.55 11.99
N SER A 77 -4.27 -2.26 10.89
CA SER A 77 -3.20 -2.65 9.97
C SER A 77 -2.48 -1.43 9.37
N ILE A 78 -3.22 -0.38 9.00
CA ILE A 78 -2.62 0.89 8.53
C ILE A 78 -1.77 1.51 9.62
N HIS A 79 -2.24 1.54 10.88
CA HIS A 79 -1.49 2.08 12.01
C HIS A 79 -0.19 1.31 12.27
N GLU A 80 -0.20 -0.02 12.11
CA GLU A 80 1.02 -0.83 12.22
C GLU A 80 2.01 -0.51 11.10
N ILE A 81 1.53 -0.37 9.85
CA ILE A 81 2.38 -0.03 8.71
C ILE A 81 3.04 1.35 8.90
N ILE A 82 2.32 2.33 9.46
CA ILE A 82 2.86 3.68 9.74
C ILE A 82 4.05 3.64 10.70
N LYS A 83 4.09 2.66 11.61
CA LYS A 83 5.20 2.49 12.57
C LYS A 83 6.47 1.94 11.90
N PHE A 84 6.37 1.29 10.75
CA PHE A 84 7.52 0.70 10.10
C PHE A 84 8.54 1.77 9.67
N PRO A 85 9.85 1.48 9.79
CA PRO A 85 10.88 2.33 9.24
C PRO A 85 10.79 2.35 7.71
N ASN A 86 11.34 3.39 7.09
CA ASN A 86 11.42 3.43 5.63
C ASN A 86 12.25 2.23 5.11
N PRO A 87 11.66 1.34 4.29
CA PRO A 87 12.39 0.19 3.76
C PRO A 87 13.33 0.58 2.61
N VAL A 88 13.11 1.72 1.97
CA VAL A 88 13.87 2.19 0.80
C VAL A 88 15.19 2.82 1.25
N GLY A 89 16.29 2.41 0.63
CA GLY A 89 17.62 2.93 0.94
C GLY A 89 18.26 2.33 2.19
N ARG A 90 17.64 1.33 2.80
CA ARG A 90 18.20 0.63 3.96
C ARG A 90 19.39 -0.21 3.55
N VAL A 91 20.54 -0.01 4.20
CA VAL A 91 21.69 -0.89 4.05
C VAL A 91 21.44 -2.19 4.79
N ILE A 92 21.36 -3.29 4.06
CA ILE A 92 21.08 -4.64 4.60
C ILE A 92 22.38 -5.27 5.07
N GLU A 93 23.45 -5.11 4.30
CA GLU A 93 24.74 -5.71 4.53
C GLU A 93 25.83 -4.82 3.96
N THR A 94 27.01 -4.84 4.60
CA THR A 94 28.18 -4.11 4.13
C THR A 94 29.42 -5.00 4.29
N TRP A 95 30.25 -5.11 3.25
CA TRP A 95 31.50 -5.85 3.33
C TRP A 95 32.61 -5.17 2.52
N LYS A 96 33.86 -5.43 2.91
CA LYS A 96 35.04 -4.90 2.26
C LYS A 96 35.76 -6.03 1.50
N ARG A 97 36.16 -5.73 0.28
CA ARG A 97 36.97 -6.65 -0.54
C ARG A 97 38.46 -6.47 -0.26
N PRO A 98 39.32 -7.47 -0.60
CA PRO A 98 40.80 -7.36 -0.39
C PRO A 98 41.43 -6.14 -1.03
N ASN A 99 40.86 -5.61 -2.14
CA ASN A 99 41.28 -4.39 -2.83
C ASN A 99 40.75 -3.09 -2.20
N ASN A 100 40.24 -3.15 -0.96
CA ASN A 100 39.67 -2.04 -0.21
C ASN A 100 38.31 -1.52 -0.75
N LEU A 101 37.71 -2.14 -1.78
CA LEU A 101 36.40 -1.77 -2.27
C LEU A 101 35.33 -2.08 -1.22
N LEU A 102 34.57 -1.05 -0.83
CA LEU A 102 33.44 -1.18 0.07
C LEU A 102 32.15 -1.48 -0.71
N ILE A 103 31.54 -2.62 -0.48
CA ILE A 103 30.28 -3.02 -1.11
C ILE A 103 29.16 -2.94 -0.09
N LYS A 104 28.03 -2.37 -0.51
CA LYS A 104 26.81 -2.28 0.29
C LYS A 104 25.63 -2.90 -0.44
N LYS A 105 24.91 -3.79 0.23
CA LYS A 105 23.62 -4.29 -0.24
C LYS A 105 22.53 -3.36 0.25
N VAL A 106 21.86 -2.68 -0.66
CA VAL A 106 20.86 -1.63 -0.33
C VAL A 106 19.50 -2.02 -0.89
N SER A 107 18.46 -1.84 -0.09
CA SER A 107 17.08 -2.06 -0.54
C SER A 107 16.62 -0.92 -1.46
N ILE A 108 15.93 -1.28 -2.53
CA ILE A 108 15.39 -0.36 -3.53
C ILE A 108 13.88 -0.57 -3.69
N PRO A 109 13.14 0.43 -4.20
CA PRO A 109 11.73 0.25 -4.53
C PRO A 109 11.58 -0.82 -5.62
N ILE A 110 10.56 -1.69 -5.48
CA ILE A 110 10.33 -2.75 -6.46
C ILE A 110 9.82 -2.16 -7.78
N GLY A 111 8.94 -1.22 -7.74
CA GLY A 111 8.32 -0.67 -8.95
C GLY A 111 7.14 -1.49 -9.45
N VAL A 112 6.50 -1.00 -10.51
CA VAL A 112 5.32 -1.57 -11.15
C VAL A 112 5.62 -1.84 -12.61
#